data_bbb0c23b7455c0825c36ee8862b532d0
#
_entry.id   bbb0c23b7455c0825c36ee8862b532d0
#
_cell.length_a   1.000
_cell.length_b   1.000
_cell.length_c   1.000
_cell.angle_alpha   90.00
_cell.angle_beta   90.00
_cell.angle_gamma   90.00
#
_symmetry.space_group_name_H-M   'P 1'
#
loop_
_entity.id
_entity.type
_entity.pdbx_description
1 polymer ?
#
loop_
_entity_poly.entity_id
_entity_poly.type
_entity_poly.pdbx_seq_one_letter_code
_entity_poly.pdbx_strand_id
1 'polypeptide(L)'
;MSYPTLRLHPRKEESVLRFHPWIFSGAIATFSAPVEDGDLVSVVDSKGRPLGTGYFGGGSIAVRLLSFDAEEIIDRAFYKRRLEAALRLRLSCNLIRPVDSSDSPNTTYRLVHGEGDSLPGLIIDIYDRTAVVQAHSLGMHQVRQTIAEVLWEVFAEAGDPVLPLEGVYYKSETTLPTRDMRELTSDGFLIGHTEAAPIYENGVRFTPDWLKGQKTGFFIDQRDNRALVAHYAKGRTVLNAFCYTGGFSIYALHAGAKRVDSLDSSAKAMYLTEQHVALNFGADCPRHHSVTEDAFDYLERMPEGEYDLIILDPPAFAKHRKVLRNALIGYRKINSIAFKKVAPGGIVFTFSCSQAVSKEEFRLAVFTAAAASGRKVRILHQLTQPVDHPINIYHPEGEYLKGLVLYVE
;
A
#
# COMPACT_ATOMS: atom_id res chain seq x y z
N MET A 1 16.89 21.56 23.27
CA MET A 1 17.14 22.46 22.11
C MET A 1 15.80 22.95 21.62
N SER A 2 15.62 24.24 21.35
CA SER A 2 14.36 24.75 20.78
C SER A 2 14.46 24.68 19.26
N TYR A 3 13.52 24.03 18.61
CA TYR A 3 13.42 24.00 17.15
C TYR A 3 13.06 25.40 16.59
N PRO A 4 13.45 25.75 15.35
CA PRO A 4 12.96 26.95 14.68
C PRO A 4 11.43 27.00 14.73
N THR A 5 10.88 28.19 15.01
CA THR A 5 9.43 28.36 15.10
C THR A 5 8.86 28.76 13.73
N LEU A 6 7.86 28.03 13.28
CA LEU A 6 7.04 28.31 12.09
C LEU A 6 5.69 28.87 12.55
N ARG A 7 5.37 30.10 12.15
CA ARG A 7 4.10 30.77 12.47
C ARG A 7 3.12 30.66 11.30
N LEU A 8 1.89 30.31 11.61
CA LEU A 8 0.81 30.24 10.63
C LEU A 8 0.12 31.60 10.42
N HIS A 9 -0.43 31.81 9.22
CA HIS A 9 -1.38 32.89 8.98
C HIS A 9 -2.64 32.75 9.84
N PRO A 10 -3.34 33.86 10.18
CA PRO A 10 -4.61 33.82 10.90
C PRO A 10 -5.61 32.88 10.21
N ARG A 11 -6.30 32.06 11.00
CA ARG A 11 -7.31 31.05 10.58
C ARG A 11 -6.73 29.86 9.78
N LYS A 12 -5.41 29.71 9.68
CA LYS A 12 -4.78 28.53 9.03
C LYS A 12 -4.46 27.42 10.03
N GLU A 13 -4.66 27.64 11.31
CA GLU A 13 -4.53 26.65 12.39
C GLU A 13 -5.70 25.66 12.47
N GLU A 14 -6.84 25.91 11.81
CA GLU A 14 -8.06 25.11 11.99
C GLU A 14 -7.86 23.62 11.67
N SER A 15 -7.12 23.28 10.63
CA SER A 15 -6.83 21.90 10.27
C SER A 15 -5.97 21.21 11.33
N VAL A 16 -4.97 21.92 11.88
CA VAL A 16 -4.08 21.40 12.93
C VAL A 16 -4.85 21.19 14.23
N LEU A 17 -5.74 22.12 14.59
CA LEU A 17 -6.63 21.99 15.75
C LEU A 17 -7.65 20.84 15.64
N ARG A 18 -7.84 20.33 14.42
CA ARG A 18 -8.60 19.11 14.13
C ARG A 18 -7.71 17.89 13.92
N PHE A 19 -6.47 17.95 14.35
CA PHE A 19 -5.48 16.87 14.29
C PHE A 19 -5.09 16.42 12.87
N HIS A 20 -5.27 17.28 11.84
CA HIS A 20 -4.76 16.99 10.50
C HIS A 20 -3.23 17.11 10.50
N PRO A 21 -2.48 16.08 10.08
CA PRO A 21 -1.01 16.03 10.24
C PRO A 21 -0.26 16.87 9.22
N TRP A 22 -0.92 17.42 8.19
CA TRP A 22 -0.25 18.22 7.15
C TRP A 22 -0.55 19.69 7.28
N ILE A 23 0.51 20.49 7.14
CA ILE A 23 0.43 21.93 6.96
C ILE A 23 0.89 22.27 5.54
N PHE A 24 0.02 22.91 4.78
CA PHE A 24 0.33 23.30 3.40
C PHE A 24 1.10 24.62 3.36
N SER A 25 1.97 24.79 2.32
CA SER A 25 2.85 25.95 2.18
C SER A 25 2.10 27.30 2.22
N GLY A 26 0.88 27.37 1.67
CA GLY A 26 0.03 28.58 1.74
C GLY A 26 -0.50 28.93 3.14
N ALA A 27 -0.23 28.13 4.17
CA ALA A 27 -0.59 28.42 5.54
C ALA A 27 0.51 29.15 6.33
N ILE A 28 1.75 29.19 5.82
CA ILE A 28 2.93 29.69 6.52
C ILE A 28 3.04 31.21 6.37
N ALA A 29 3.17 31.91 7.48
CA ALA A 29 3.38 33.34 7.53
C ALA A 29 4.88 33.71 7.65
N THR A 30 5.58 33.14 8.65
CA THR A 30 6.98 33.48 8.95
C THR A 30 7.72 32.33 9.63
N PHE A 31 9.05 32.40 9.55
CA PHE A 31 9.96 31.56 10.33
C PHE A 31 10.77 32.42 11.31
N SER A 32 11.14 31.88 12.48
CA SER A 32 12.00 32.55 13.46
C SER A 32 13.48 32.53 13.09
N ALA A 33 13.89 31.58 12.25
CA ALA A 33 15.26 31.38 11.76
C ALA A 33 15.20 30.72 10.36
N PRO A 34 16.30 30.70 9.59
CA PRO A 34 16.39 29.88 8.38
C PRO A 34 16.11 28.41 8.68
N VAL A 35 15.38 27.74 7.78
CA VAL A 35 14.97 26.34 7.90
C VAL A 35 15.24 25.65 6.56
N GLU A 36 15.85 24.48 6.61
CA GLU A 36 16.09 23.62 5.45
C GLU A 36 15.13 22.44 5.40
N ASP A 37 15.00 21.84 4.21
CA ASP A 37 14.21 20.62 4.05
C ASP A 37 14.71 19.51 4.98
N GLY A 38 13.79 18.91 5.72
CA GLY A 38 14.10 17.86 6.70
C GLY A 38 14.31 18.37 8.14
N ASP A 39 14.37 19.67 8.36
CA ASP A 39 14.49 20.22 9.71
C ASP A 39 13.23 20.01 10.54
N LEU A 40 13.41 19.78 11.84
CA LEU A 40 12.33 19.87 12.81
C LEU A 40 11.96 21.32 13.06
N VAL A 41 10.67 21.61 13.04
CA VAL A 41 10.09 22.93 13.33
C VAL A 41 9.00 22.83 14.39
N SER A 42 8.96 23.80 15.30
CA SER A 42 7.84 24.02 16.20
C SER A 42 6.80 24.89 15.51
N VAL A 43 5.57 24.46 15.43
CA VAL A 43 4.48 25.19 14.76
C VAL A 43 3.67 25.96 15.80
N VAL A 44 3.43 27.24 15.51
CA VAL A 44 2.57 28.11 16.33
C VAL A 44 1.48 28.76 15.47
N ASP A 45 0.36 29.11 16.08
CA ASP A 45 -0.68 29.92 15.44
C ASP A 45 -0.23 31.39 15.25
N SER A 46 -1.11 32.22 14.68
CA SER A 46 -0.85 33.64 14.45
C SER A 46 -0.62 34.46 15.74
N LYS A 47 -1.09 33.96 16.89
CA LYS A 47 -0.94 34.59 18.21
C LYS A 47 0.23 34.01 19.01
N GLY A 48 0.97 33.04 18.48
CA GLY A 48 2.12 32.40 19.12
C GLY A 48 1.75 31.22 20.02
N ARG A 49 0.51 30.72 20.00
CA ARG A 49 0.14 29.52 20.75
C ARG A 49 0.74 28.28 20.06
N PRO A 50 1.39 27.38 20.81
CA PRO A 50 1.99 26.18 20.24
C PRO A 50 0.92 25.22 19.70
N LEU A 51 1.20 24.56 18.59
CA LEU A 51 0.31 23.64 17.89
C LEU A 51 0.90 22.24 17.71
N GLY A 52 2.24 22.10 17.76
CA GLY A 52 2.92 20.82 17.60
C GLY A 52 4.29 20.96 16.95
N THR A 53 4.92 19.81 16.67
CA THR A 53 6.25 19.71 16.11
C THR A 53 6.26 18.72 14.93
N GLY A 54 7.00 19.04 13.86
CA GLY A 54 7.10 18.18 12.69
C GLY A 54 8.27 18.50 11.79
N TYR A 55 8.41 17.73 10.72
CA TYR A 55 9.43 17.94 9.70
C TYR A 55 8.96 18.95 8.65
N PHE A 56 9.82 19.92 8.36
CA PHE A 56 9.65 20.87 7.25
C PHE A 56 10.04 20.22 5.92
N GLY A 57 9.40 20.68 4.85
CA GLY A 57 9.72 20.33 3.46
C GLY A 57 9.28 21.42 2.50
N GLY A 58 10.09 21.71 1.49
CA GLY A 58 9.87 22.79 0.53
C GLY A 58 8.75 22.57 -0.50
N GLY A 59 7.97 21.48 -0.37
CA GLY A 59 6.87 21.15 -1.25
C GLY A 59 5.53 21.79 -0.86
N SER A 60 4.44 21.37 -1.53
CA SER A 60 3.08 21.82 -1.18
C SER A 60 2.65 21.44 0.23
N ILE A 61 3.07 20.26 0.70
CA ILE A 61 2.95 19.83 2.11
C ILE A 61 4.22 20.31 2.82
N ALA A 62 4.14 21.49 3.43
CA ALA A 62 5.30 22.16 4.00
C ALA A 62 5.69 21.66 5.38
N VAL A 63 4.75 21.14 6.18
CA VAL A 63 5.08 20.44 7.42
C VAL A 63 4.28 19.16 7.55
N ARG A 64 4.98 18.11 7.97
CA ARG A 64 4.37 16.86 8.44
C ARG A 64 4.54 16.77 9.94
N LEU A 65 3.44 16.96 10.67
CA LEU A 65 3.44 16.96 12.14
C LEU A 65 3.66 15.54 12.67
N LEU A 66 4.64 15.40 13.54
CA LEU A 66 4.96 14.18 14.28
C LEU A 66 4.22 14.13 15.61
N SER A 67 4.04 15.30 16.23
CA SER A 67 3.34 15.46 17.48
C SER A 67 2.49 16.73 17.48
N PHE A 68 1.29 16.62 18.07
CA PHE A 68 0.40 17.75 18.38
C PHE A 68 0.63 18.25 19.81
N ASP A 69 1.47 17.57 20.58
CA ASP A 69 2.00 18.05 21.85
C ASP A 69 3.31 18.81 21.58
N ALA A 70 3.30 20.12 21.83
CA ALA A 70 4.46 20.97 21.59
C ALA A 70 5.60 20.76 22.60
N GLU A 71 5.32 20.11 23.72
CA GLU A 71 6.32 19.75 24.73
C GLU A 71 7.00 18.40 24.43
N GLU A 72 6.44 17.61 23.50
CA GLU A 72 7.01 16.30 23.15
C GLU A 72 8.32 16.46 22.39
N ILE A 73 9.40 15.88 22.96
CA ILE A 73 10.73 15.88 22.35
C ILE A 73 10.79 14.78 21.28
N ILE A 74 11.17 15.17 20.07
CA ILE A 74 11.33 14.25 18.94
C ILE A 74 12.76 13.71 18.97
N ASP A 75 12.93 12.63 19.72
CA ASP A 75 14.21 11.94 19.94
C ASP A 75 14.10 10.44 19.66
N ARG A 76 15.15 9.67 19.98
CA ARG A 76 15.16 8.22 19.84
C ARG A 76 14.01 7.54 20.62
N ALA A 77 13.69 8.03 21.82
CA ALA A 77 12.63 7.48 22.64
C ALA A 77 11.23 7.74 22.03
N PHE A 78 11.04 8.89 21.36
CA PHE A 78 9.84 9.17 20.58
C PHE A 78 9.62 8.10 19.51
N TYR A 79 10.64 7.81 18.67
CA TYR A 79 10.50 6.78 17.61
C TYR A 79 10.25 5.39 18.21
N LYS A 80 10.88 5.04 19.35
CA LYS A 80 10.62 3.77 20.02
C LYS A 80 9.16 3.63 20.40
N ARG A 81 8.58 4.63 21.09
CA ARG A 81 7.16 4.62 21.47
C ARG A 81 6.22 4.47 20.27
N ARG A 82 6.53 5.16 19.14
CA ARG A 82 5.70 5.08 17.92
C ARG A 82 5.79 3.71 17.25
N LEU A 83 6.99 3.12 17.14
CA LEU A 83 7.18 1.79 16.56
C LEU A 83 6.56 0.70 17.44
N GLU A 84 6.69 0.79 18.75
CA GLU A 84 6.01 -0.11 19.70
C GLU A 84 4.48 0.00 19.57
N ALA A 85 3.94 1.21 19.43
CA ALA A 85 2.49 1.42 19.23
C ALA A 85 2.01 0.80 17.92
N ALA A 86 2.77 0.96 16.84
CA ALA A 86 2.49 0.33 15.55
C ALA A 86 2.53 -1.21 15.64
N LEU A 87 3.52 -1.77 16.33
CA LEU A 87 3.62 -3.23 16.54
C LEU A 87 2.45 -3.75 17.39
N ARG A 88 2.11 -3.08 18.50
CA ARG A 88 0.94 -3.43 19.32
C ARG A 88 -0.35 -3.46 18.51
N LEU A 89 -0.54 -2.51 17.59
CA LEU A 89 -1.71 -2.52 16.71
C LEU A 89 -1.76 -3.79 15.84
N ARG A 90 -0.62 -4.19 15.23
CA ARG A 90 -0.54 -5.39 14.38
C ARG A 90 -0.78 -6.67 15.19
N LEU A 91 -0.26 -6.74 16.39
CA LEU A 91 -0.55 -7.83 17.33
C LEU A 91 -2.03 -7.89 17.70
N SER A 92 -2.66 -6.76 18.03
CA SER A 92 -4.08 -6.70 18.38
C SER A 92 -5.01 -7.09 17.22
N CYS A 93 -4.55 -6.96 15.98
CA CYS A 93 -5.25 -7.38 14.78
C CYS A 93 -4.95 -8.83 14.37
N ASN A 94 -4.22 -9.60 15.18
CA ASN A 94 -3.81 -10.99 14.90
C ASN A 94 -3.10 -11.14 13.53
N LEU A 95 -2.27 -10.17 13.17
CA LEU A 95 -1.56 -10.17 11.89
C LEU A 95 -0.23 -10.91 11.93
N ILE A 96 0.34 -11.12 13.11
CA ILE A 96 1.66 -11.72 13.28
C ILE A 96 1.45 -13.16 13.76
N ARG A 97 1.66 -14.10 12.82
CA ARG A 97 1.49 -15.54 13.06
C ARG A 97 2.69 -16.28 12.46
N PRO A 98 3.64 -16.75 13.29
CA PRO A 98 4.80 -17.50 12.83
C PRO A 98 4.43 -18.86 12.23
N VAL A 99 5.37 -19.51 11.57
CA VAL A 99 5.14 -20.75 10.80
C VAL A 99 4.68 -21.93 11.66
N ASP A 100 5.05 -21.94 12.91
CA ASP A 100 4.69 -22.96 13.93
C ASP A 100 3.38 -22.64 14.69
N SER A 101 2.70 -21.56 14.30
CA SER A 101 1.39 -21.19 14.84
C SER A 101 0.33 -22.26 14.52
N SER A 102 -0.66 -22.40 15.40
CA SER A 102 -1.86 -23.22 15.15
C SER A 102 -2.74 -22.67 14.02
N ASP A 103 -2.64 -21.38 13.77
CA ASP A 103 -3.35 -20.69 12.69
C ASP A 103 -2.52 -20.66 11.40
N SER A 104 -3.16 -20.33 10.28
CA SER A 104 -2.44 -20.13 9.02
C SER A 104 -1.36 -19.07 9.18
N PRO A 105 -0.08 -19.39 8.89
CA PRO A 105 1.03 -18.48 9.13
C PRO A 105 0.89 -17.18 8.32
N ASN A 106 1.29 -16.08 8.94
CA ASN A 106 1.36 -14.77 8.30
C ASN A 106 2.60 -14.02 8.82
N THR A 107 3.68 -14.05 8.04
CA THR A 107 4.97 -13.44 8.38
C THR A 107 5.23 -12.17 7.58
N THR A 108 4.20 -11.67 6.86
CA THR A 108 4.30 -10.44 6.08
C THR A 108 3.16 -9.47 6.40
N TYR A 109 3.54 -8.23 6.70
CA TYR A 109 2.60 -7.16 7.04
C TYR A 109 3.28 -5.80 6.94
N ARG A 110 2.48 -4.75 6.78
CA ARG A 110 2.95 -3.37 6.95
C ARG A 110 2.99 -2.99 8.42
N LEU A 111 4.18 -2.74 8.95
CA LEU A 111 4.36 -2.29 10.33
C LEU A 111 4.05 -0.81 10.50
N VAL A 112 4.48 0.04 9.55
CA VAL A 112 4.24 1.48 9.59
C VAL A 112 3.63 1.96 8.28
N HIS A 113 2.47 2.61 8.38
CA HIS A 113 1.73 3.20 7.26
C HIS A 113 1.64 4.73 7.39
N GLY A 114 2.77 5.40 7.44
CA GLY A 114 2.87 6.86 7.43
C GLY A 114 1.99 7.54 8.47
N GLU A 115 1.12 8.41 8.01
CA GLU A 115 0.19 9.21 8.82
C GLU A 115 -0.80 8.34 9.62
N GLY A 116 -1.09 7.13 9.14
CA GLY A 116 -1.95 6.17 9.84
C GLY A 116 -1.35 5.65 11.15
N ASP A 117 -0.02 5.61 11.23
CA ASP A 117 0.73 5.21 12.43
C ASP A 117 1.43 6.40 13.11
N SER A 118 1.02 7.63 12.80
CA SER A 118 1.59 8.86 13.35
C SER A 118 3.11 9.02 13.12
N LEU A 119 3.59 8.47 11.98
CA LEU A 119 4.95 8.61 11.48
C LEU A 119 4.90 9.07 10.01
N PRO A 120 4.40 10.30 9.74
CA PRO A 120 4.12 10.77 8.40
C PRO A 120 5.36 10.72 7.50
N GLY A 121 5.17 10.11 6.33
CA GLY A 121 6.24 9.94 5.36
C GLY A 121 7.19 8.77 5.63
N LEU A 122 6.83 7.84 6.53
CA LEU A 122 7.56 6.59 6.78
C LEU A 122 6.71 5.37 6.42
N ILE A 123 7.26 4.45 5.66
CA ILE A 123 6.69 3.14 5.38
C ILE A 123 7.66 2.07 5.88
N ILE A 124 7.15 1.08 6.59
CA ILE A 124 7.94 -0.11 6.99
C ILE A 124 7.10 -1.34 6.71
N ASP A 125 7.58 -2.21 5.83
CA ASP A 125 7.00 -3.51 5.55
C ASP A 125 7.90 -4.62 6.11
N ILE A 126 7.28 -5.60 6.75
CA ILE A 126 7.96 -6.77 7.31
C ILE A 126 7.77 -7.96 6.36
N TYR A 127 8.85 -8.60 6.01
CA TYR A 127 8.95 -9.82 5.23
C TYR A 127 9.72 -10.86 6.05
N ASP A 128 9.00 -11.61 6.87
CA ASP A 128 9.55 -12.54 7.85
C ASP A 128 10.54 -11.85 8.81
N ARG A 129 11.84 -12.07 8.68
CA ARG A 129 12.90 -11.45 9.50
C ARG A 129 13.56 -10.22 8.86
N THR A 130 12.99 -9.75 7.75
CA THR A 130 13.49 -8.58 7.04
C THR A 130 12.51 -7.42 7.14
N ALA A 131 12.97 -6.28 7.60
CA ALA A 131 12.23 -5.03 7.53
C ALA A 131 12.68 -4.21 6.31
N VAL A 132 11.75 -3.79 5.46
CA VAL A 132 12.02 -2.88 4.34
C VAL A 132 11.48 -1.50 4.68
N VAL A 133 12.37 -0.52 4.76
CA VAL A 133 12.07 0.85 5.19
C VAL A 133 12.09 1.79 4.00
N GLN A 134 11.04 2.59 3.83
CA GLN A 134 10.98 3.66 2.83
C GLN A 134 10.71 5.01 3.49
N ALA A 135 11.52 6.01 3.16
CA ALA A 135 11.27 7.40 3.48
C ALA A 135 10.63 8.12 2.27
N HIS A 136 9.57 8.88 2.55
CA HIS A 136 8.86 9.72 1.58
C HIS A 136 9.03 11.22 1.89
N SER A 137 9.90 11.55 2.85
CA SER A 137 10.29 12.90 3.22
C SER A 137 11.75 12.94 3.63
N LEU A 138 12.40 14.10 3.50
CA LEU A 138 13.81 14.23 3.85
C LEU A 138 14.04 14.07 5.36
N GLY A 139 13.12 14.55 6.20
CA GLY A 139 13.22 14.36 7.65
C GLY A 139 13.25 12.88 8.06
N MET A 140 12.40 12.03 7.45
CA MET A 140 12.46 10.59 7.69
C MET A 140 13.70 9.92 7.10
N HIS A 141 14.22 10.45 5.98
CA HIS A 141 15.49 9.99 5.43
C HIS A 141 16.66 10.29 6.37
N GLN A 142 16.72 11.49 6.96
CA GLN A 142 17.81 11.89 7.86
C GLN A 142 17.90 11.01 9.11
N VAL A 143 16.76 10.57 9.64
CA VAL A 143 16.68 9.71 10.84
C VAL A 143 16.61 8.21 10.54
N ARG A 144 16.81 7.78 9.29
CA ARG A 144 16.69 6.37 8.87
C ARG A 144 17.55 5.41 9.70
N GLN A 145 18.75 5.81 10.08
CA GLN A 145 19.64 4.98 10.89
C GLN A 145 19.08 4.80 12.31
N THR A 146 18.62 5.90 12.94
CA THR A 146 17.96 5.85 14.24
C THR A 146 16.71 4.98 14.21
N ILE A 147 15.89 5.09 13.14
CA ILE A 147 14.70 4.24 12.94
C ILE A 147 15.10 2.77 12.85
N ALA A 148 16.15 2.44 12.08
CA ALA A 148 16.62 1.06 11.93
C ALA A 148 17.09 0.46 13.26
N GLU A 149 17.86 1.21 14.05
CA GLU A 149 18.36 0.78 15.36
C GLU A 149 17.22 0.58 16.36
N VAL A 150 16.28 1.51 16.42
CA VAL A 150 15.10 1.40 17.29
C VAL A 150 14.20 0.26 16.87
N LEU A 151 14.01 0.06 15.59
CA LEU A 151 13.22 -1.05 15.05
C LEU A 151 13.83 -2.41 15.44
N TRP A 152 15.15 -2.53 15.30
CA TRP A 152 15.91 -3.71 15.72
C TRP A 152 15.71 -4.02 17.20
N GLU A 153 15.81 -3.02 18.06
CA GLU A 153 15.59 -3.14 19.51
C GLU A 153 14.15 -3.55 19.85
N VAL A 154 13.15 -2.87 19.25
CA VAL A 154 11.71 -3.18 19.47
C VAL A 154 11.40 -4.63 19.13
N PHE A 155 11.95 -5.16 18.02
CA PHE A 155 11.72 -6.55 17.64
C PHE A 155 12.47 -7.54 18.51
N ALA A 156 13.66 -7.20 19.01
CA ALA A 156 14.41 -8.06 19.93
C ALA A 156 13.73 -8.15 21.31
N GLU A 157 13.07 -7.09 21.75
CA GLU A 157 12.38 -7.01 23.04
C GLU A 157 10.94 -7.56 23.03
N ALA A 158 10.32 -7.65 21.85
CA ALA A 158 8.89 -7.97 21.74
C ALA A 158 8.52 -9.39 22.19
N GLY A 159 9.41 -10.39 21.99
CA GLY A 159 9.12 -11.79 22.27
C GLY A 159 8.03 -12.38 21.36
N ASP A 160 7.62 -13.64 21.64
CA ASP A 160 6.59 -14.32 20.86
C ASP A 160 5.28 -13.53 20.79
N PRO A 161 4.59 -13.53 19.63
CA PRO A 161 4.88 -14.23 18.38
C PRO A 161 5.78 -13.45 17.39
N VAL A 162 6.44 -12.38 17.81
CA VAL A 162 7.26 -11.51 16.97
C VAL A 162 8.65 -12.13 16.77
N LEU A 163 9.03 -12.39 15.53
CA LEU A 163 10.35 -12.90 15.20
C LEU A 163 11.39 -11.77 15.24
N PRO A 164 12.57 -11.97 15.85
CA PRO A 164 13.66 -11.00 15.78
C PRO A 164 14.07 -10.73 14.34
N LEU A 165 14.39 -9.47 14.03
CA LEU A 165 14.89 -9.08 12.71
C LEU A 165 16.33 -9.61 12.50
N GLU A 166 16.63 -9.97 11.27
CA GLU A 166 17.96 -10.33 10.78
C GLU A 166 18.50 -9.30 9.77
N GLY A 167 17.63 -8.46 9.23
CA GLY A 167 18.01 -7.39 8.32
C GLY A 167 17.02 -6.23 8.30
N VAL A 168 17.56 -5.01 8.21
CA VAL A 168 16.79 -3.79 7.95
C VAL A 168 17.32 -3.19 6.65
N TYR A 169 16.52 -3.29 5.58
CA TYR A 169 16.86 -2.81 4.24
C TYR A 169 16.19 -1.46 3.97
N TYR A 170 16.97 -0.47 3.59
CA TYR A 170 16.49 0.85 3.20
C TYR A 170 16.27 0.91 1.69
N LYS A 171 15.08 1.34 1.25
CA LYS A 171 14.68 1.37 -0.17
C LYS A 171 14.01 2.69 -0.51
N SER A 172 14.76 3.74 -0.77
CA SER A 172 14.22 5.09 -0.96
C SER A 172 14.76 5.86 -2.16
N GLU A 173 15.59 5.28 -3.00
CA GLU A 173 16.11 5.94 -4.22
C GLU A 173 15.00 6.52 -5.10
N THR A 174 13.82 5.92 -5.11
CA THR A 174 12.69 6.35 -5.96
C THR A 174 11.57 7.04 -5.20
N THR A 175 11.61 7.10 -3.86
CA THR A 175 10.50 7.60 -3.03
C THR A 175 10.71 9.01 -2.48
N LEU A 176 11.95 9.49 -2.42
CA LEU A 176 12.23 10.85 -1.98
C LEU A 176 11.69 11.90 -2.94
N PRO A 177 11.25 13.07 -2.44
CA PRO A 177 10.47 14.03 -3.21
C PRO A 177 11.19 14.63 -4.42
N THR A 178 12.49 14.94 -4.30
CA THR A 178 13.25 15.60 -5.36
C THR A 178 14.26 14.66 -6.01
N ARG A 179 14.68 15.02 -7.25
CA ARG A 179 15.69 14.27 -7.98
C ARG A 179 17.05 14.31 -7.24
N ASP A 180 17.43 15.49 -6.76
CA ASP A 180 18.72 15.68 -6.06
C ASP A 180 18.81 14.82 -4.80
N MET A 181 17.71 14.73 -4.01
CA MET A 181 17.63 13.86 -2.85
C MET A 181 17.78 12.38 -3.22
N ARG A 182 17.20 11.96 -4.35
CA ARG A 182 17.29 10.58 -4.86
C ARG A 182 18.70 10.24 -5.34
N GLU A 183 19.37 11.15 -5.99
CA GLU A 183 20.76 10.96 -6.48
C GLU A 183 21.80 10.87 -5.33
N LEU A 184 21.48 11.43 -4.16
CA LEU A 184 22.30 11.35 -2.95
C LEU A 184 21.98 10.13 -2.08
N THR A 185 20.99 9.33 -2.45
CA THR A 185 20.50 8.19 -1.66
C THR A 185 20.86 6.90 -2.37
N SER A 186 21.40 5.94 -1.64
CA SER A 186 21.56 4.55 -2.10
C SER A 186 20.68 3.62 -1.27
N ASP A 187 20.02 2.69 -1.96
CA ASP A 187 19.33 1.58 -1.31
C ASP A 187 20.35 0.57 -0.75
N GLY A 188 20.04 -0.04 0.40
CA GLY A 188 20.94 -1.00 1.04
C GLY A 188 20.57 -1.36 2.46
N PHE A 189 21.26 -2.36 3.02
CA PHE A 189 21.08 -2.72 4.42
C PHE A 189 21.66 -1.64 5.36
N LEU A 190 20.85 -1.21 6.32
CA LEU A 190 21.26 -0.34 7.41
C LEU A 190 21.79 -1.15 8.60
N ILE A 191 21.18 -2.32 8.85
CA ILE A 191 21.57 -3.25 9.94
C ILE A 191 21.38 -4.68 9.43
N GLY A 192 22.29 -5.57 9.79
CA GLY A 192 22.23 -6.98 9.45
C GLY A 192 22.28 -7.25 7.95
N HIS A 193 21.86 -8.46 7.54
CA HIS A 193 21.76 -8.84 6.15
C HIS A 193 20.85 -10.06 6.02
N THR A 194 19.99 -10.07 5.01
CA THR A 194 19.14 -11.22 4.65
C THR A 194 19.11 -11.42 3.15
N GLU A 195 18.86 -12.63 2.73
CA GLU A 195 18.51 -12.92 1.35
C GLU A 195 16.99 -13.01 1.19
N ALA A 196 16.50 -12.81 -0.04
CA ALA A 196 15.08 -12.97 -0.34
C ALA A 196 14.67 -14.42 -0.13
N ALA A 197 13.84 -14.65 0.89
CA ALA A 197 13.30 -15.96 1.25
C ALA A 197 11.77 -15.95 1.09
N PRO A 198 11.13 -17.14 0.94
CA PRO A 198 9.68 -17.23 0.94
C PRO A 198 9.09 -16.71 2.26
N ILE A 199 8.07 -15.88 2.14
CA ILE A 199 7.24 -15.37 3.23
C ILE A 199 5.87 -16.06 3.20
N TYR A 200 5.12 -15.94 4.30
CA TYR A 200 3.75 -16.41 4.38
C TYR A 200 2.78 -15.24 4.48
N GLU A 201 1.72 -15.30 3.68
CA GLU A 201 0.53 -14.46 3.80
C GLU A 201 -0.70 -15.36 3.91
N ASN A 202 -1.30 -15.44 5.11
CA ASN A 202 -2.44 -16.33 5.39
C ASN A 202 -2.20 -17.79 4.95
N GLY A 203 -1.00 -18.33 5.16
CA GLY A 203 -0.61 -19.68 4.77
C GLY A 203 -0.15 -19.85 3.32
N VAL A 204 -0.32 -18.83 2.50
CA VAL A 204 0.14 -18.81 1.10
C VAL A 204 1.57 -18.29 1.02
N ARG A 205 2.42 -18.94 0.22
CA ARG A 205 3.83 -18.57 0.10
C ARG A 205 4.11 -17.63 -1.05
N PHE A 206 4.94 -16.62 -0.81
CA PHE A 206 5.43 -15.67 -1.82
C PHE A 206 6.90 -15.39 -1.60
N THR A 207 7.62 -14.97 -2.65
CA THR A 207 8.98 -14.44 -2.53
C THR A 207 8.94 -12.94 -2.91
N PRO A 208 9.06 -12.03 -1.94
CA PRO A 208 9.10 -10.60 -2.22
C PRO A 208 10.42 -10.21 -2.89
N ASP A 209 10.38 -9.32 -3.87
CA ASP A 209 11.56 -8.76 -4.52
C ASP A 209 11.80 -7.33 -4.01
N TRP A 210 12.33 -7.17 -2.79
CA TRP A 210 12.62 -5.84 -2.25
C TRP A 210 13.81 -5.17 -2.91
N LEU A 211 14.71 -5.91 -3.58
CA LEU A 211 15.86 -5.33 -4.27
C LEU A 211 15.47 -4.62 -5.57
N LYS A 212 14.69 -5.29 -6.42
CA LYS A 212 14.37 -4.82 -7.78
C LYS A 212 12.87 -4.70 -8.08
N GLY A 213 12.02 -5.15 -7.15
CA GLY A 213 10.57 -5.11 -7.28
C GLY A 213 10.00 -3.72 -7.05
N GLN A 214 8.72 -3.56 -7.40
CA GLN A 214 7.99 -2.31 -7.17
C GLN A 214 7.73 -2.09 -5.67
N LYS A 215 7.57 -0.83 -5.26
CA LYS A 215 7.37 -0.44 -3.85
C LYS A 215 8.42 -1.09 -2.94
N THR A 216 7.98 -1.75 -1.89
CA THR A 216 8.83 -2.49 -0.95
C THR A 216 9.15 -3.91 -1.40
N GLY A 217 8.55 -4.40 -2.52
CA GLY A 217 8.81 -5.74 -3.08
C GLY A 217 7.58 -6.63 -3.24
N PHE A 218 6.46 -6.32 -2.55
CA PHE A 218 5.19 -7.02 -2.64
C PHE A 218 4.01 -6.06 -2.35
N PHE A 219 2.83 -6.36 -2.87
CA PHE A 219 1.62 -5.55 -2.66
C PHE A 219 0.81 -6.07 -1.48
N ILE A 220 1.26 -5.80 -0.26
CA ILE A 220 0.60 -6.23 0.99
C ILE A 220 -0.81 -5.62 1.11
N ASP A 221 -1.02 -4.45 0.52
CA ASP A 221 -2.29 -3.70 0.55
C ASP A 221 -3.49 -4.43 -0.06
N GLN A 222 -3.25 -5.52 -0.81
CA GLN A 222 -4.31 -6.36 -1.39
C GLN A 222 -4.57 -7.68 -0.60
N ARG A 223 -3.92 -7.91 0.56
CA ARG A 223 -4.04 -9.17 1.31
C ARG A 223 -5.47 -9.61 1.58
N ASP A 224 -6.29 -8.73 2.15
CA ASP A 224 -7.67 -9.06 2.52
C ASP A 224 -8.55 -9.25 1.28
N ASN A 225 -8.28 -8.49 0.22
CA ASN A 225 -8.94 -8.62 -1.07
C ASN A 225 -8.57 -9.95 -1.76
N ARG A 226 -7.31 -10.41 -1.64
CA ARG A 226 -6.90 -11.75 -2.10
C ARG A 226 -7.63 -12.85 -1.36
N ALA A 227 -7.76 -12.73 -0.04
CA ALA A 227 -8.53 -13.69 0.76
C ALA A 227 -10.01 -13.74 0.34
N LEU A 228 -10.59 -12.59 0.01
CA LEU A 228 -11.97 -12.54 -0.49
C LEU A 228 -12.11 -13.14 -1.89
N VAL A 229 -11.12 -12.98 -2.78
CA VAL A 229 -11.09 -13.69 -4.08
C VAL A 229 -11.09 -15.20 -3.84
N ALA A 230 -10.30 -15.73 -2.90
CA ALA A 230 -10.30 -17.15 -2.54
C ALA A 230 -11.70 -17.65 -2.15
N HIS A 231 -12.47 -16.84 -1.39
CA HIS A 231 -13.83 -17.19 -1.00
C HIS A 231 -14.75 -17.45 -2.22
N TYR A 232 -14.56 -16.68 -3.31
CA TYR A 232 -15.38 -16.79 -4.53
C TYR A 232 -14.81 -17.74 -5.59
N ALA A 233 -13.54 -18.17 -5.49
CA ALA A 233 -12.83 -18.83 -6.59
C ALA A 233 -13.10 -20.33 -6.72
N LYS A 234 -13.58 -21.03 -5.66
CA LYS A 234 -13.76 -22.49 -5.65
C LYS A 234 -14.61 -22.96 -6.83
N GLY A 235 -14.04 -23.88 -7.62
CA GLY A 235 -14.71 -24.52 -8.77
C GLY A 235 -14.90 -23.62 -9.99
N ARG A 236 -14.41 -22.37 -9.97
CA ARG A 236 -14.56 -21.38 -11.04
C ARG A 236 -13.36 -21.36 -11.98
N THR A 237 -13.60 -20.90 -13.20
CA THR A 237 -12.58 -20.46 -14.14
C THR A 237 -12.32 -18.97 -13.91
N VAL A 238 -11.07 -18.63 -13.58
CA VAL A 238 -10.68 -17.30 -13.10
C VAL A 238 -9.73 -16.62 -14.08
N LEU A 239 -10.01 -15.36 -14.43
CA LEU A 239 -9.05 -14.46 -15.08
C LEU A 239 -8.53 -13.45 -14.05
N ASN A 240 -7.22 -13.39 -13.85
CA ASN A 240 -6.55 -12.35 -13.09
C ASN A 240 -5.81 -11.43 -14.05
N ALA A 241 -6.43 -10.31 -14.43
CA ALA A 241 -5.85 -9.31 -15.32
C ALA A 241 -5.07 -8.25 -14.53
N PHE A 242 -3.93 -7.81 -15.10
CA PHE A 242 -2.93 -6.97 -14.41
C PHE A 242 -2.35 -7.69 -13.18
N CYS A 243 -2.07 -8.97 -13.34
CA CYS A 243 -1.79 -9.87 -12.22
C CYS A 243 -0.47 -9.59 -11.49
N TYR A 244 0.44 -8.79 -12.07
CA TYR A 244 1.79 -8.56 -11.56
C TYR A 244 2.48 -9.90 -11.23
N THR A 245 2.79 -10.16 -9.96
CA THR A 245 3.41 -11.41 -9.51
C THR A 245 2.41 -12.50 -9.10
N GLY A 246 1.17 -12.41 -9.56
CA GLY A 246 0.14 -13.46 -9.44
C GLY A 246 -0.52 -13.60 -8.08
N GLY A 247 -0.43 -12.60 -7.19
CA GLY A 247 -0.96 -12.72 -5.83
C GLY A 247 -2.40 -13.23 -5.75
N PHE A 248 -3.33 -12.67 -6.51
CA PHE A 248 -4.71 -13.14 -6.59
C PHE A 248 -4.83 -14.55 -7.18
N SER A 249 -3.99 -14.87 -8.17
CA SER A 249 -4.00 -16.18 -8.84
C SER A 249 -3.65 -17.31 -7.88
N ILE A 250 -2.64 -17.11 -7.03
CA ILE A 250 -2.22 -18.11 -6.05
C ILE A 250 -3.33 -18.38 -5.04
N TYR A 251 -3.99 -17.32 -4.54
CA TYR A 251 -5.14 -17.46 -3.64
C TYR A 251 -6.32 -18.20 -4.30
N ALA A 252 -6.63 -17.90 -5.56
CA ALA A 252 -7.68 -18.60 -6.30
C ALA A 252 -7.36 -20.10 -6.48
N LEU A 253 -6.10 -20.43 -6.80
CA LEU A 253 -5.64 -21.81 -6.93
C LEU A 253 -5.72 -22.57 -5.61
N HIS A 254 -5.30 -21.95 -4.49
CA HIS A 254 -5.41 -22.53 -3.14
C HIS A 254 -6.87 -22.83 -2.75
N ALA A 255 -7.78 -21.95 -3.11
CA ALA A 255 -9.21 -22.12 -2.86
C ALA A 255 -9.87 -23.21 -3.73
N GLY A 256 -9.15 -23.79 -4.67
CA GLY A 256 -9.67 -24.84 -5.54
C GLY A 256 -10.38 -24.32 -6.79
N ALA A 257 -9.89 -23.21 -7.38
CA ALA A 257 -10.31 -22.79 -8.70
C ALA A 257 -10.09 -23.93 -9.72
N LYS A 258 -11.02 -24.06 -10.69
CA LYS A 258 -10.93 -25.06 -11.75
C LYS A 258 -9.77 -24.75 -12.72
N ARG A 259 -9.64 -23.48 -13.09
CA ARG A 259 -8.56 -22.92 -13.93
C ARG A 259 -8.31 -21.48 -13.52
N VAL A 260 -7.06 -21.04 -13.56
CA VAL A 260 -6.66 -19.65 -13.34
C VAL A 260 -5.74 -19.21 -14.46
N ASP A 261 -6.15 -18.19 -15.20
CA ASP A 261 -5.35 -17.55 -16.21
C ASP A 261 -4.82 -16.22 -15.65
N SER A 262 -3.50 -16.10 -15.54
CA SER A 262 -2.81 -14.89 -15.09
C SER A 262 -2.36 -14.09 -16.29
N LEU A 263 -2.75 -12.82 -16.36
CA LEU A 263 -2.50 -11.93 -17.49
C LEU A 263 -1.78 -10.67 -17.03
N ASP A 264 -0.60 -10.43 -17.62
CA ASP A 264 0.15 -9.18 -17.47
C ASP A 264 0.98 -8.92 -18.72
N SER A 265 1.24 -7.67 -19.06
CA SER A 265 2.11 -7.31 -20.20
C SER A 265 3.59 -7.47 -19.91
N SER A 266 3.99 -7.60 -18.64
CA SER A 266 5.37 -7.74 -18.20
C SER A 266 5.82 -9.20 -18.16
N ALA A 267 6.70 -9.61 -19.06
CA ALA A 267 7.30 -10.95 -19.03
C ALA A 267 8.04 -11.24 -17.72
N LYS A 268 8.65 -10.22 -17.08
CA LYS A 268 9.26 -10.37 -15.75
C LYS A 268 8.22 -10.70 -14.69
N ALA A 269 7.08 -10.02 -14.71
CA ALA A 269 5.99 -10.28 -13.76
C ALA A 269 5.42 -11.69 -13.95
N MET A 270 5.22 -12.11 -15.19
CA MET A 270 4.76 -13.46 -15.52
C MET A 270 5.74 -14.55 -15.06
N TYR A 271 7.03 -14.35 -15.28
CA TYR A 271 8.05 -15.25 -14.74
C TYR A 271 7.94 -15.38 -13.21
N LEU A 272 7.80 -14.29 -12.47
CA LEU A 272 7.62 -14.32 -11.01
C LEU A 272 6.30 -14.98 -10.60
N THR A 273 5.23 -14.81 -11.38
CA THR A 273 3.97 -15.53 -11.18
C THR A 273 4.16 -17.04 -11.26
N GLU A 274 4.88 -17.52 -12.27
CA GLU A 274 5.21 -18.96 -12.42
C GLU A 274 6.06 -19.48 -11.26
N GLN A 275 7.03 -18.69 -10.77
CA GLN A 275 7.79 -19.04 -9.58
C GLN A 275 6.90 -19.17 -8.34
N HIS A 276 5.93 -18.26 -8.14
CA HIS A 276 4.99 -18.36 -7.04
C HIS A 276 4.03 -19.55 -7.19
N VAL A 277 3.60 -19.87 -8.40
CA VAL A 277 2.82 -21.10 -8.67
C VAL A 277 3.65 -22.33 -8.32
N ALA A 278 4.88 -22.42 -8.80
CA ALA A 278 5.78 -23.55 -8.51
C ALA A 278 6.08 -23.69 -7.00
N LEU A 279 6.26 -22.56 -6.29
CA LEU A 279 6.49 -22.53 -4.85
C LEU A 279 5.33 -23.13 -4.04
N ASN A 280 4.09 -22.99 -4.50
CA ASN A 280 2.88 -23.42 -3.79
C ASN A 280 2.33 -24.76 -4.29
N PHE A 281 2.48 -25.10 -5.56
CA PHE A 281 1.80 -26.24 -6.19
C PHE A 281 2.76 -27.20 -6.91
N GLY A 282 4.07 -26.92 -6.91
CA GLY A 282 5.05 -27.64 -7.71
C GLY A 282 5.21 -27.07 -9.12
N ALA A 283 6.22 -27.54 -9.83
CA ALA A 283 6.60 -27.02 -11.15
C ALA A 283 5.52 -27.26 -12.24
N ASP A 284 4.69 -28.26 -12.06
CA ASP A 284 3.60 -28.60 -13.00
C ASP A 284 2.25 -28.38 -12.30
N CYS A 285 1.63 -27.26 -12.62
CA CYS A 285 0.28 -26.93 -12.14
C CYS A 285 -0.69 -26.82 -13.34
N PRO A 286 -1.38 -27.90 -13.73
CA PRO A 286 -2.23 -27.92 -14.93
C PRO A 286 -3.45 -27.00 -14.85
N ARG A 287 -3.73 -26.45 -13.68
CA ARG A 287 -4.83 -25.49 -13.47
C ARG A 287 -4.41 -24.04 -13.68
N HIS A 288 -3.12 -23.76 -13.92
CA HIS A 288 -2.63 -22.40 -14.11
C HIS A 288 -2.10 -22.18 -15.52
N HIS A 289 -2.41 -21.04 -16.11
CA HIS A 289 -1.88 -20.59 -17.39
C HIS A 289 -1.40 -19.15 -17.29
N SER A 290 -0.22 -18.89 -17.83
CA SER A 290 0.40 -17.57 -17.93
C SER A 290 0.15 -16.97 -19.31
N VAL A 291 -0.31 -15.72 -19.36
CA VAL A 291 -0.53 -14.96 -20.60
C VAL A 291 0.25 -13.66 -20.53
N THR A 292 1.22 -13.46 -21.42
CA THR A 292 1.99 -12.22 -21.52
C THR A 292 1.43 -11.38 -22.66
N GLU A 293 0.50 -10.45 -22.36
CA GLU A 293 -0.19 -9.64 -23.37
C GLU A 293 -0.77 -8.36 -22.72
N ASP A 294 -1.10 -7.35 -23.54
CA ASP A 294 -1.87 -6.20 -23.07
C ASP A 294 -3.27 -6.63 -22.60
N ALA A 295 -3.65 -6.18 -21.43
CA ALA A 295 -4.90 -6.60 -20.81
C ALA A 295 -6.14 -6.10 -21.55
N PHE A 296 -6.10 -4.92 -22.18
CA PHE A 296 -7.22 -4.42 -22.98
C PHE A 296 -7.43 -5.27 -24.23
N ASP A 297 -6.36 -5.61 -24.94
CA ASP A 297 -6.40 -6.42 -26.14
C ASP A 297 -6.91 -7.84 -25.83
N TYR A 298 -6.41 -8.43 -24.74
CA TYR A 298 -6.87 -9.75 -24.28
C TYR A 298 -8.36 -9.74 -23.93
N LEU A 299 -8.80 -8.78 -23.10
CA LEU A 299 -10.19 -8.66 -22.69
C LEU A 299 -11.14 -8.47 -23.89
N GLU A 300 -10.73 -7.69 -24.90
CA GLU A 300 -11.55 -7.47 -26.12
C GLU A 300 -11.73 -8.77 -26.93
N ARG A 301 -10.69 -9.60 -27.06
CA ARG A 301 -10.70 -10.81 -27.88
C ARG A 301 -11.19 -12.08 -27.16
N MET A 302 -11.16 -12.10 -25.79
CA MET A 302 -11.58 -13.30 -25.05
C MET A 302 -13.03 -13.68 -25.37
N PRO A 303 -13.39 -14.98 -25.41
CA PRO A 303 -14.76 -15.41 -25.61
C PRO A 303 -15.69 -14.96 -24.48
N GLU A 304 -16.98 -14.79 -24.82
CA GLU A 304 -18.02 -14.54 -23.81
C GLU A 304 -18.30 -15.81 -23.01
N GLY A 305 -18.43 -15.65 -21.66
CA GLY A 305 -18.76 -16.75 -20.77
C GLY A 305 -17.58 -17.69 -20.45
N GLU A 306 -16.36 -17.39 -20.92
CA GLU A 306 -15.20 -18.22 -20.63
C GLU A 306 -14.81 -18.22 -19.15
N TYR A 307 -14.96 -17.07 -18.48
CA TYR A 307 -14.60 -16.89 -17.08
C TYR A 307 -15.80 -16.65 -16.18
N ASP A 308 -15.84 -17.38 -15.05
CA ASP A 308 -16.84 -17.21 -13.99
C ASP A 308 -16.44 -16.12 -12.99
N LEU A 309 -15.15 -15.80 -12.92
CA LEU A 309 -14.59 -14.78 -12.04
C LEU A 309 -13.51 -14.01 -12.80
N ILE A 310 -13.64 -12.68 -12.81
CA ILE A 310 -12.65 -11.77 -13.43
C ILE A 310 -12.14 -10.79 -12.38
N ILE A 311 -10.82 -10.63 -12.29
CA ILE A 311 -10.16 -9.67 -11.43
C ILE A 311 -9.50 -8.61 -12.31
N LEU A 312 -9.82 -7.36 -12.04
CA LEU A 312 -9.27 -6.18 -12.71
C LEU A 312 -8.57 -5.30 -11.68
N ASP A 313 -7.25 -5.43 -11.58
CA ASP A 313 -6.41 -4.61 -10.69
C ASP A 313 -5.38 -3.79 -11.47
N PRO A 314 -5.84 -2.84 -12.31
CA PRO A 314 -4.95 -2.08 -13.17
C PRO A 314 -4.05 -1.15 -12.36
N PRO A 315 -2.88 -0.75 -12.90
CA PRO A 315 -2.07 0.31 -12.32
C PRO A 315 -2.86 1.62 -12.26
N ALA A 316 -2.43 2.55 -11.40
CA ALA A 316 -3.08 3.85 -11.27
C ALA A 316 -3.13 4.59 -12.62
N PHE A 317 -4.32 4.66 -13.22
CA PHE A 317 -4.52 5.37 -14.49
C PHE A 317 -4.40 6.89 -14.35
N ALA A 318 -4.52 7.44 -13.14
CA ALA A 318 -4.27 8.84 -12.85
C ALA A 318 -3.31 8.99 -11.66
N LYS A 319 -2.15 9.61 -11.90
CA LYS A 319 -1.24 10.06 -10.83
C LYS A 319 -1.60 11.47 -10.33
N HIS A 320 -2.29 12.27 -11.15
CA HIS A 320 -2.68 13.65 -10.86
C HIS A 320 -4.08 13.95 -11.40
N ARG A 321 -4.81 14.86 -10.76
CA ARG A 321 -6.19 15.24 -11.17
C ARG A 321 -6.29 15.77 -12.60
N LYS A 322 -5.21 16.29 -13.18
CA LYS A 322 -5.20 16.76 -14.58
C LYS A 322 -5.56 15.68 -15.60
N VAL A 323 -5.27 14.41 -15.29
CA VAL A 323 -5.57 13.25 -16.17
C VAL A 323 -6.75 12.41 -15.69
N LEU A 324 -7.51 12.90 -14.70
CA LEU A 324 -8.65 12.20 -14.10
C LEU A 324 -9.66 11.71 -15.14
N ARG A 325 -10.05 12.56 -16.10
CA ARG A 325 -11.02 12.21 -17.13
C ARG A 325 -10.59 11.00 -17.95
N ASN A 326 -9.33 10.92 -18.35
CA ASN A 326 -8.79 9.80 -19.12
C ASN A 326 -8.77 8.52 -18.26
N ALA A 327 -8.43 8.63 -16.98
CA ALA A 327 -8.46 7.51 -16.05
C ALA A 327 -9.89 6.93 -15.91
N LEU A 328 -10.90 7.78 -15.74
CA LEU A 328 -12.29 7.34 -15.64
C LEU A 328 -12.78 6.67 -16.94
N ILE A 329 -12.33 7.13 -18.10
CA ILE A 329 -12.59 6.47 -19.39
C ILE A 329 -11.95 5.08 -19.42
N GLY A 330 -10.72 4.93 -18.95
CA GLY A 330 -10.01 3.64 -18.85
C GLY A 330 -10.77 2.66 -17.95
N TYR A 331 -11.11 3.09 -16.72
CA TYR A 331 -11.91 2.25 -15.80
C TYR A 331 -13.26 1.85 -16.38
N ARG A 332 -13.97 2.79 -17.02
CA ARG A 332 -15.22 2.47 -17.72
C ARG A 332 -15.02 1.44 -18.81
N LYS A 333 -13.97 1.58 -19.65
CA LYS A 333 -13.70 0.68 -20.78
C LYS A 333 -13.47 -0.75 -20.29
N ILE A 334 -12.51 -0.98 -19.37
CA ILE A 334 -12.17 -2.34 -18.91
C ILE A 334 -13.34 -3.01 -18.20
N ASN A 335 -14.08 -2.28 -17.36
CA ASN A 335 -15.26 -2.81 -16.67
C ASN A 335 -16.40 -3.15 -17.64
N SER A 336 -16.64 -2.29 -18.65
CA SER A 336 -17.68 -2.57 -19.66
C SER A 336 -17.40 -3.86 -20.44
N ILE A 337 -16.14 -4.10 -20.81
CA ILE A 337 -15.73 -5.33 -21.49
C ILE A 337 -15.93 -6.53 -20.55
N ALA A 338 -15.43 -6.44 -19.31
CA ALA A 338 -15.56 -7.53 -18.34
C ALA A 338 -17.01 -7.89 -18.06
N PHE A 339 -17.92 -6.91 -17.91
CA PHE A 339 -19.33 -7.17 -17.67
C PHE A 339 -20.03 -7.83 -18.88
N LYS A 340 -19.64 -7.51 -20.11
CA LYS A 340 -20.16 -8.17 -21.31
C LYS A 340 -19.69 -9.61 -21.42
N LYS A 341 -18.42 -9.85 -21.03
CA LYS A 341 -17.71 -11.10 -21.31
C LYS A 341 -17.77 -12.12 -20.18
N VAL A 342 -17.96 -11.71 -18.92
CA VAL A 342 -18.07 -12.66 -17.80
C VAL A 342 -19.30 -13.55 -17.97
N ALA A 343 -19.20 -14.81 -17.55
CA ALA A 343 -20.30 -15.76 -17.58
C ALA A 343 -21.56 -15.24 -16.83
N PRO A 344 -22.77 -15.61 -17.24
CA PRO A 344 -23.97 -15.29 -16.46
C PRO A 344 -23.87 -15.84 -15.03
N GLY A 345 -24.17 -15.00 -14.03
CA GLY A 345 -23.95 -15.32 -12.62
C GLY A 345 -22.47 -15.22 -12.18
N GLY A 346 -21.63 -14.65 -13.02
CA GLY A 346 -20.21 -14.46 -12.73
C GLY A 346 -19.94 -13.31 -11.79
N ILE A 347 -18.70 -13.29 -11.26
CA ILE A 347 -18.21 -12.31 -10.30
C ILE A 347 -17.10 -11.47 -10.93
N VAL A 348 -17.16 -10.17 -10.75
CA VAL A 348 -16.09 -9.26 -11.16
C VAL A 348 -15.55 -8.51 -9.93
N PHE A 349 -14.24 -8.64 -9.69
CA PHE A 349 -13.50 -7.79 -8.78
C PHE A 349 -12.86 -6.66 -9.59
N THR A 350 -13.05 -5.41 -9.19
CA THR A 350 -12.45 -4.28 -9.89
C THR A 350 -11.88 -3.28 -8.89
N PHE A 351 -10.67 -2.79 -9.16
CA PHE A 351 -9.90 -1.96 -8.24
C PHE A 351 -9.41 -0.66 -8.86
N SER A 352 -9.12 0.30 -8.01
CA SER A 352 -8.36 1.50 -8.30
C SER A 352 -7.47 1.88 -7.12
N CYS A 353 -6.16 1.94 -7.32
CA CYS A 353 -5.19 2.45 -6.36
C CYS A 353 -4.84 3.93 -6.58
N SER A 354 -5.57 4.64 -7.44
CA SER A 354 -5.30 6.05 -7.77
C SER A 354 -5.81 6.99 -6.68
N GLN A 355 -4.93 7.74 -6.01
CA GLN A 355 -5.33 8.80 -5.07
C GLN A 355 -6.10 9.95 -5.76
N ALA A 356 -5.87 10.17 -7.05
CA ALA A 356 -6.54 11.21 -7.82
C ALA A 356 -8.01 10.91 -8.13
N VAL A 357 -8.45 9.65 -7.96
CA VAL A 357 -9.81 9.17 -8.23
C VAL A 357 -10.50 8.91 -6.89
N SER A 358 -11.60 9.60 -6.62
CA SER A 358 -12.41 9.37 -5.41
C SER A 358 -13.20 8.06 -5.49
N LYS A 359 -13.77 7.60 -4.37
CA LYS A 359 -14.66 6.43 -4.32
C LYS A 359 -15.89 6.65 -5.20
N GLU A 360 -16.48 7.83 -5.14
CA GLU A 360 -17.66 8.22 -5.89
C GLU A 360 -17.37 8.24 -7.39
N GLU A 361 -16.24 8.84 -7.79
CA GLU A 361 -15.83 8.90 -9.20
C GLU A 361 -15.55 7.50 -9.76
N PHE A 362 -14.87 6.63 -8.99
CA PHE A 362 -14.63 5.25 -9.38
C PHE A 362 -15.95 4.47 -9.53
N ARG A 363 -16.83 4.57 -8.52
CA ARG A 363 -18.16 3.93 -8.55
C ARG A 363 -19.00 4.42 -9.74
N LEU A 364 -18.95 5.70 -10.07
CA LEU A 364 -19.66 6.27 -11.22
C LEU A 364 -19.13 5.72 -12.55
N ALA A 365 -17.80 5.54 -12.67
CA ALA A 365 -17.20 4.93 -13.86
C ALA A 365 -17.66 3.47 -14.03
N VAL A 366 -17.68 2.69 -12.93
CA VAL A 366 -18.17 1.29 -12.93
C VAL A 366 -19.68 1.22 -13.19
N PHE A 367 -20.48 2.11 -12.61
CA PHE A 367 -21.91 2.23 -12.90
C PHE A 367 -22.16 2.49 -14.40
N THR A 368 -21.42 3.42 -14.99
CA THR A 368 -21.54 3.74 -16.41
C THR A 368 -21.15 2.54 -17.29
N ALA A 369 -20.15 1.76 -16.88
CA ALA A 369 -19.73 0.53 -17.55
C ALA A 369 -20.83 -0.54 -17.48
N ALA A 370 -21.47 -0.72 -16.32
CA ALA A 370 -22.56 -1.66 -16.12
C ALA A 370 -23.76 -1.31 -17.00
N ALA A 371 -24.18 -0.04 -17.01
CA ALA A 371 -25.27 0.44 -17.88
C ALA A 371 -24.97 0.19 -19.36
N ALA A 372 -23.73 0.45 -19.81
CA ALA A 372 -23.30 0.23 -21.20
C ALA A 372 -23.19 -1.26 -21.58
N SER A 373 -23.06 -2.16 -20.61
CA SER A 373 -23.01 -3.61 -20.86
C SER A 373 -24.40 -4.22 -21.14
N GLY A 374 -25.46 -3.54 -20.73
CA GLY A 374 -26.85 -4.06 -20.79
C GLY A 374 -27.16 -5.17 -19.78
N ARG A 375 -26.19 -5.51 -18.88
CA ARG A 375 -26.31 -6.55 -17.86
C ARG A 375 -26.83 -5.98 -16.55
N LYS A 376 -27.52 -6.78 -15.77
CA LYS A 376 -27.85 -6.43 -14.38
C LYS A 376 -26.65 -6.72 -13.49
N VAL A 377 -26.15 -5.69 -12.82
CA VAL A 377 -24.94 -5.75 -11.99
C VAL A 377 -25.28 -5.32 -10.57
N ARG A 378 -24.88 -6.11 -9.57
CA ARG A 378 -25.08 -5.82 -8.14
C ARG A 378 -23.75 -5.77 -7.42
N ILE A 379 -23.57 -4.78 -6.54
CA ILE A 379 -22.42 -4.67 -5.66
C ILE A 379 -22.62 -5.62 -4.48
N LEU A 380 -21.72 -6.58 -4.32
CA LEU A 380 -21.68 -7.48 -3.18
C LEU A 380 -20.83 -6.93 -2.05
N HIS A 381 -19.64 -6.35 -2.38
CA HIS A 381 -18.72 -5.76 -1.41
C HIS A 381 -18.15 -4.44 -1.92
N GLN A 382 -17.86 -3.55 -0.98
CA GLN A 382 -17.02 -2.38 -1.17
C GLN A 382 -15.72 -2.63 -0.43
N LEU A 383 -14.59 -2.50 -1.14
CA LEU A 383 -13.27 -2.91 -0.67
C LEU A 383 -12.37 -1.70 -0.46
N THR A 384 -11.43 -1.85 0.47
CA THR A 384 -10.41 -0.86 0.81
C THR A 384 -9.11 -1.59 1.13
N GLN A 385 -8.11 -0.85 1.60
CA GLN A 385 -6.85 -1.38 2.10
C GLN A 385 -7.05 -2.18 3.42
N PRO A 386 -6.18 -3.15 3.72
CA PRO A 386 -6.29 -4.00 4.90
C PRO A 386 -5.93 -3.26 6.20
N VAL A 387 -6.17 -3.92 7.33
CA VAL A 387 -6.03 -3.32 8.68
C VAL A 387 -4.61 -2.87 9.04
N ASP A 388 -3.58 -3.42 8.41
CA ASP A 388 -2.19 -2.97 8.57
C ASP A 388 -1.82 -1.74 7.72
N HIS A 389 -2.79 -1.22 6.97
CA HIS A 389 -2.70 0.07 6.29
C HIS A 389 -3.71 1.05 6.92
N PRO A 390 -3.60 1.35 8.23
CA PRO A 390 -4.60 2.14 8.93
C PRO A 390 -4.69 3.54 8.33
N ILE A 391 -5.92 4.06 8.31
CA ILE A 391 -6.20 5.43 7.89
C ILE A 391 -6.37 6.26 9.16
N ASN A 392 -5.57 7.30 9.32
CA ASN A 392 -5.82 8.27 10.37
C ASN A 392 -7.15 8.98 10.07
N ILE A 393 -8.11 8.91 10.99
CA ILE A 393 -9.45 9.48 10.80
C ILE A 393 -9.41 10.99 10.52
N TYR A 394 -8.37 11.67 10.97
CA TYR A 394 -8.15 13.10 10.74
C TYR A 394 -7.42 13.39 9.42
N HIS A 395 -7.01 12.34 8.67
CA HIS A 395 -6.26 12.43 7.43
C HIS A 395 -6.89 11.50 6.38
N PRO A 396 -8.02 11.92 5.78
CA PRO A 396 -8.74 11.10 4.81
C PRO A 396 -7.95 10.83 3.52
N GLU A 397 -6.92 11.62 3.23
CA GLU A 397 -6.00 11.41 2.09
C GLU A 397 -5.21 10.10 2.19
N GLY A 398 -5.16 9.48 3.37
CA GLY A 398 -4.59 8.14 3.57
C GLY A 398 -5.42 7.02 2.92
N GLU A 399 -6.65 7.28 2.51
CA GLU A 399 -7.50 6.32 1.81
C GLU A 399 -7.23 6.34 0.31
N TYR A 400 -6.55 5.33 -0.23
CA TYR A 400 -6.17 5.31 -1.64
C TYR A 400 -6.69 4.09 -2.42
N LEU A 401 -6.89 2.94 -1.78
CA LEU A 401 -7.37 1.73 -2.44
C LEU A 401 -8.89 1.66 -2.40
N LYS A 402 -9.49 1.47 -3.55
CA LYS A 402 -10.94 1.29 -3.74
C LYS A 402 -11.18 0.05 -4.56
N GLY A 403 -12.13 -0.77 -4.16
CA GLY A 403 -12.55 -1.92 -4.93
C GLY A 403 -14.04 -2.19 -4.81
N LEU A 404 -14.56 -2.89 -5.79
CA LEU A 404 -15.93 -3.40 -5.81
C LEU A 404 -15.92 -4.87 -6.19
N VAL A 405 -16.72 -5.67 -5.50
CA VAL A 405 -17.08 -7.03 -5.92
C VAL A 405 -18.48 -6.99 -6.48
N LEU A 406 -18.64 -7.45 -7.71
CA LEU A 406 -19.83 -7.27 -8.50
C LEU A 406 -20.34 -8.62 -9.01
N TYR A 407 -21.62 -8.88 -8.78
CA TYR A 407 -22.33 -10.01 -9.36
C TYR A 407 -23.00 -9.56 -10.67
N VAL A 408 -22.84 -10.34 -11.74
CA VAL A 408 -23.28 -10.00 -13.09
C VAL A 408 -24.25 -11.08 -13.60
N GLU A 409 -25.55 -10.71 -13.76
CA GLU A 409 -26.60 -11.60 -14.28
C GLU A 409 -26.52 -11.80 -15.79
#